data_08b2d5a49427d2e581a55d3d0e3096a5
#
_entry.id   08b2d5a49427d2e581a55d3d0e3096a5
#
_cell.length_a   1.000
_cell.length_b   1.000
_cell.length_c   1.000
_cell.angle_alpha   90.00
_cell.angle_beta   90.00
_cell.angle_gamma   90.00
#
_symmetry.space_group_name_H-M   'P 1'
#
loop_
_entity.id
_entity.type
_entity.pdbx_description
1 polymer ?
#
loop_
_entity_poly.entity_id
_entity_poly.type
_entity_poly.pdbx_seq_one_letter_code
_entity_poly.pdbx_strand_id
1 'polypeptide(L)'
;MRTAVLDACFIIDWARYEKRELLKSLFDRAFIHRDVLNQLVSERAISLASKWLGEGFLAIYPWMDSDEDVALRLISQLSAMPEIPMLERPDVLCLVIALRTRSCLLTENKGILRAVEFHPDLSDVKVLTAIDILESLVIEGILQINSIDDYIAEVRAYEAQTGHIFSRKRLDESRERVISWLRRG
;
A
#
# COMPACT_ATOMS: atom_id res chain seq x y z
N MET A 1 -7.30 -1.35 -16.36
CA MET A 1 -7.74 -1.78 -15.01
C MET A 1 -6.56 -1.58 -14.07
N ARG A 2 -6.72 -0.72 -13.06
CA ARG A 2 -5.68 -0.44 -12.06
C ARG A 2 -5.92 -1.35 -10.85
N THR A 3 -4.94 -2.16 -10.50
CA THR A 3 -5.06 -3.13 -9.40
C THR A 3 -4.04 -2.87 -8.31
N ALA A 4 -4.37 -3.25 -7.08
CA ALA A 4 -3.50 -3.15 -5.92
C ALA A 4 -3.33 -4.50 -5.21
N VAL A 5 -2.24 -4.68 -4.49
CA VAL A 5 -2.06 -5.72 -3.47
C VAL A 5 -2.02 -5.01 -2.12
N LEU A 6 -2.76 -5.51 -1.16
CA LEU A 6 -2.84 -4.89 0.16
C LEU A 6 -2.05 -5.71 1.18
N ASP A 7 -1.11 -5.05 1.82
CA ASP A 7 -0.39 -5.56 2.99
C ASP A 7 -1.18 -5.28 4.28
N ALA A 8 -0.96 -6.10 5.31
CA ALA A 8 -1.68 -6.01 6.57
C ALA A 8 -1.47 -4.66 7.26
N CYS A 9 -0.24 -4.15 7.32
CA CYS A 9 0.07 -2.88 7.95
C CYS A 9 -0.70 -1.72 7.29
N PHE A 10 -0.79 -1.72 5.95
CA PHE A 10 -1.57 -0.72 5.23
C PHE A 10 -3.07 -0.81 5.56
N ILE A 11 -3.66 -2.02 5.53
CA ILE A 11 -5.09 -2.20 5.83
C ILE A 11 -5.41 -1.78 7.26
N ILE A 12 -4.56 -2.14 8.23
CA ILE A 12 -4.76 -1.82 9.65
C ILE A 12 -4.83 -0.31 9.87
N ASP A 13 -3.94 0.45 9.26
CA ASP A 13 -3.93 1.90 9.35
C ASP A 13 -5.08 2.50 8.54
N TRP A 14 -5.24 2.09 7.28
CA TRP A 14 -6.26 2.62 6.37
C TRP A 14 -7.69 2.40 6.88
N ALA A 15 -7.96 1.30 7.62
CA ALA A 15 -9.26 1.02 8.20
C ALA A 15 -9.71 2.04 9.26
N ARG A 16 -8.76 2.78 9.84
CA ARG A 16 -9.05 3.83 10.83
C ARG A 16 -9.36 5.17 10.18
N TYR A 17 -8.96 5.35 8.92
CA TYR A 17 -9.17 6.59 8.19
C TYR A 17 -10.63 6.74 7.75
N GLU A 18 -11.23 7.89 8.04
CA GLU A 18 -12.65 8.14 7.74
C GLU A 18 -12.96 8.03 6.25
N LYS A 19 -12.05 8.53 5.39
CA LYS A 19 -12.22 8.52 3.93
C LYS A 19 -11.68 7.24 3.27
N ARG A 20 -11.55 6.14 4.01
CA ARG A 20 -10.99 4.86 3.53
C ARG A 20 -11.63 4.31 2.26
N GLU A 21 -12.91 4.62 2.02
CA GLU A 21 -13.62 4.17 0.82
C GLU A 21 -13.10 4.82 -0.48
N LEU A 22 -12.40 5.96 -0.38
CA LEU A 22 -11.81 6.62 -1.54
C LEU A 22 -10.74 5.78 -2.23
N LEU A 23 -10.18 4.77 -1.57
CA LEU A 23 -9.25 3.83 -2.20
C LEU A 23 -9.87 3.14 -3.42
N LYS A 24 -11.17 2.86 -3.38
CA LYS A 24 -11.91 2.25 -4.49
C LYS A 24 -12.07 3.17 -5.71
N SER A 25 -11.81 4.46 -5.55
CA SER A 25 -11.78 5.40 -6.67
C SER A 25 -10.44 5.41 -7.41
N LEU A 26 -9.37 4.92 -6.77
CA LEU A 26 -8.04 4.81 -7.37
C LEU A 26 -7.78 3.44 -8.02
N PHE A 27 -8.42 2.39 -7.52
CA PHE A 27 -8.21 1.02 -7.97
C PHE A 27 -9.52 0.32 -8.28
N ASP A 28 -9.55 -0.41 -9.40
CA ASP A 28 -10.71 -1.21 -9.81
C ASP A 28 -10.87 -2.46 -8.95
N ARG A 29 -9.75 -3.01 -8.46
CA ARG A 29 -9.70 -4.21 -7.62
C ARG A 29 -8.43 -4.23 -6.78
N ALA A 30 -8.53 -4.86 -5.61
CA ALA A 30 -7.38 -5.17 -4.77
C ALA A 30 -7.26 -6.68 -4.53
N PHE A 31 -6.04 -7.16 -4.32
CA PHE A 31 -5.73 -8.54 -3.97
C PHE A 31 -5.12 -8.61 -2.56
N ILE A 32 -5.38 -9.73 -1.90
CA ILE A 32 -4.80 -10.04 -0.60
C ILE A 32 -4.48 -11.53 -0.51
N HIS A 33 -3.38 -11.89 0.15
CA HIS A 33 -3.10 -13.28 0.50
C HIS A 33 -3.87 -13.69 1.75
N ARG A 34 -4.21 -14.98 1.87
CA ARG A 34 -4.92 -15.51 3.04
C ARG A 34 -4.11 -15.31 4.34
N ASP A 35 -2.79 -15.49 4.29
CA ASP A 35 -1.93 -15.29 5.47
C ASP A 35 -1.89 -13.83 5.93
N VAL A 36 -2.01 -12.87 4.99
CA VAL A 36 -2.13 -11.44 5.31
C VAL A 36 -3.48 -11.14 5.96
N LEU A 37 -4.58 -11.76 5.50
CA LEU A 37 -5.88 -11.66 6.17
C LEU A 37 -5.82 -12.15 7.62
N ASN A 38 -5.08 -13.22 7.88
CA ASN A 38 -4.92 -13.78 9.22
C ASN A 38 -4.14 -12.86 10.19
N GLN A 39 -3.39 -11.88 9.67
CA GLN A 39 -2.71 -10.85 10.48
C GLN A 39 -3.65 -9.71 10.93
N LEU A 40 -4.84 -9.61 10.35
CA LEU A 40 -5.82 -8.59 10.72
C LEU A 40 -6.50 -8.96 12.03
N VAL A 41 -6.08 -8.36 13.13
CA VAL A 41 -6.60 -8.63 14.48
C VAL A 41 -7.55 -7.54 14.99
N SER A 42 -7.53 -6.34 14.41
CA SER A 42 -8.42 -5.26 14.82
C SER A 42 -9.81 -5.41 14.18
N GLU A 43 -10.85 -5.18 14.97
CA GLU A 43 -12.25 -5.25 14.50
C GLU A 43 -12.47 -4.33 13.27
N ARG A 44 -11.88 -3.13 13.26
CA ARG A 44 -11.99 -2.18 12.14
C ARG A 44 -11.37 -2.72 10.85
N ALA A 45 -10.18 -3.32 10.94
CA ALA A 45 -9.49 -3.89 9.77
C ALA A 45 -10.23 -5.12 9.24
N ILE A 46 -10.69 -6.01 10.14
CA ILE A 46 -11.49 -7.19 9.78
C ILE A 46 -12.80 -6.76 9.10
N SER A 47 -13.50 -5.80 9.69
CA SER A 47 -14.76 -5.28 9.14
C SER A 47 -14.58 -4.67 7.75
N LEU A 48 -13.51 -3.87 7.56
CA LEU A 48 -13.19 -3.26 6.27
C LEU A 48 -12.87 -4.33 5.22
N ALA A 49 -11.99 -5.28 5.54
CA ALA A 49 -11.64 -6.37 4.64
C ALA A 49 -12.85 -7.22 4.27
N SER A 50 -13.69 -7.59 5.25
CA SER A 50 -14.93 -8.34 5.02
C SER A 50 -15.90 -7.59 4.12
N LYS A 51 -16.09 -6.28 4.35
CA LYS A 51 -16.91 -5.42 3.51
C LYS A 51 -16.41 -5.42 2.07
N TRP A 52 -15.12 -5.16 1.88
CA TRP A 52 -14.52 -5.08 0.55
C TRP A 52 -14.49 -6.42 -0.19
N LEU A 53 -14.38 -7.55 0.53
CA LEU A 53 -14.55 -8.89 -0.03
C LEU A 53 -15.99 -9.11 -0.50
N GLY A 54 -16.98 -8.73 0.33
CA GLY A 54 -18.40 -8.86 -0.02
C GLY A 54 -18.83 -7.98 -1.21
N GLU A 55 -18.19 -6.82 -1.38
CA GLU A 55 -18.42 -5.91 -2.51
C GLU A 55 -17.65 -6.33 -3.79
N GLY A 56 -16.75 -7.30 -3.71
CA GLY A 56 -15.92 -7.75 -4.84
C GLY A 56 -14.77 -6.81 -5.20
N PHE A 57 -14.54 -5.74 -4.41
CA PHE A 57 -13.37 -4.87 -4.56
C PHE A 57 -12.09 -5.58 -4.13
N LEU A 58 -12.09 -6.20 -2.94
CA LEU A 58 -11.01 -7.04 -2.45
C LEU A 58 -11.24 -8.49 -2.89
N ALA A 59 -10.19 -9.17 -3.33
CA ALA A 59 -10.24 -10.58 -3.70
C ALA A 59 -9.06 -11.33 -3.07
N ILE A 60 -9.33 -12.53 -2.56
CA ILE A 60 -8.26 -13.43 -2.14
C ILE A 60 -7.54 -13.91 -3.41
N TYR A 61 -6.23 -13.71 -3.46
CA TYR A 61 -5.43 -14.16 -4.59
C TYR A 61 -5.37 -15.68 -4.65
N PRO A 62 -5.64 -16.30 -5.81
CA PRO A 62 -5.59 -17.76 -5.99
C PRO A 62 -4.13 -18.21 -6.04
N TRP A 63 -3.57 -18.51 -4.87
CA TRP A 63 -2.20 -18.95 -4.71
C TRP A 63 -1.95 -20.32 -5.32
N MET A 64 -0.89 -20.46 -6.12
CA MET A 64 -0.52 -21.67 -6.83
C MET A 64 0.88 -22.14 -6.41
N ASP A 65 1.21 -23.43 -6.68
CA ASP A 65 2.53 -24.00 -6.37
C ASP A 65 3.69 -23.22 -7.00
N SER A 66 3.47 -22.73 -8.23
CA SER A 66 4.45 -21.89 -8.92
C SER A 66 4.72 -20.56 -8.22
N ASP A 67 3.77 -20.04 -7.44
CA ASP A 67 3.94 -18.82 -6.63
C ASP A 67 4.74 -19.14 -5.38
N GLU A 68 4.51 -20.33 -4.80
CA GLU A 68 5.29 -20.84 -3.68
C GLU A 68 6.77 -20.95 -4.01
N ASP A 69 7.11 -21.49 -5.17
CA ASP A 69 8.51 -21.59 -5.64
C ASP A 69 9.17 -20.22 -5.76
N VAL A 70 8.43 -19.21 -6.24
CA VAL A 70 8.91 -17.82 -6.31
C VAL A 70 9.10 -17.24 -4.91
N ALA A 71 8.15 -17.47 -4.01
CA ALA A 71 8.23 -16.99 -2.63
C ALA A 71 9.43 -17.56 -1.89
N LEU A 72 9.65 -18.86 -1.96
CA LEU A 72 10.80 -19.53 -1.32
C LEU A 72 12.12 -19.00 -1.84
N ARG A 73 12.25 -18.82 -3.15
CA ARG A 73 13.44 -18.24 -3.77
C ARG A 73 13.68 -16.81 -3.30
N LEU A 74 12.65 -15.95 -3.30
CA LEU A 74 12.76 -14.57 -2.83
C LEU A 74 13.13 -14.51 -1.34
N ILE A 75 12.52 -15.35 -0.48
CA ILE A 75 12.87 -15.41 0.94
C ILE A 75 14.38 -15.71 1.10
N SER A 76 14.88 -16.70 0.36
CA SER A 76 16.30 -17.05 0.40
C SER A 76 17.20 -15.92 -0.06
N GLN A 77 16.87 -15.27 -1.17
CA GLN A 77 17.64 -14.18 -1.75
C GLN A 77 17.64 -12.94 -0.83
N LEU A 78 16.45 -12.50 -0.38
CA LEU A 78 16.29 -11.32 0.47
C LEU A 78 16.96 -11.51 1.84
N SER A 79 16.93 -12.73 2.41
CA SER A 79 17.60 -13.03 3.69
C SER A 79 19.12 -12.97 3.59
N ALA A 80 19.69 -13.09 2.39
CA ALA A 80 21.12 -12.98 2.16
C ALA A 80 21.60 -11.54 1.93
N MET A 81 20.69 -10.56 1.84
CA MET A 81 20.99 -9.16 1.56
C MET A 81 20.99 -8.33 2.85
N PRO A 82 22.16 -7.89 3.35
CA PRO A 82 22.26 -7.19 4.64
C PRO A 82 21.59 -5.80 4.63
N GLU A 83 21.38 -5.21 3.46
CA GLU A 83 20.70 -3.92 3.28
C GLU A 83 19.21 -3.99 3.52
N ILE A 84 18.63 -5.20 3.47
CA ILE A 84 17.19 -5.44 3.57
C ILE A 84 16.89 -5.94 4.99
N PRO A 85 16.05 -5.23 5.76
CA PRO A 85 15.55 -5.76 7.03
C PRO A 85 14.84 -7.09 6.80
N MET A 86 14.91 -7.99 7.78
CA MET A 86 14.23 -9.28 7.70
C MET A 86 12.74 -9.10 7.42
N LEU A 87 12.29 -9.71 6.32
CA LEU A 87 10.89 -9.76 5.93
C LEU A 87 10.24 -11.02 6.47
N GLU A 88 9.04 -10.89 6.96
CA GLU A 88 8.20 -12.04 7.29
C GLU A 88 7.64 -12.67 6.01
N ARG A 89 7.25 -13.95 6.11
CA ARG A 89 6.67 -14.64 4.95
C ARG A 89 5.48 -13.88 4.31
N PRO A 90 4.49 -13.35 5.06
CA PRO A 90 3.39 -12.58 4.46
C PRO A 90 3.83 -11.38 3.62
N ASP A 91 4.92 -10.71 4.02
CA ASP A 91 5.49 -9.59 3.26
C ASP A 91 5.95 -10.05 1.87
N VAL A 92 6.64 -11.21 1.83
CA VAL A 92 7.13 -11.78 0.56
C VAL A 92 5.96 -12.27 -0.31
N LEU A 93 4.89 -12.81 0.29
CA LEU A 93 3.69 -13.20 -0.45
C LEU A 93 3.05 -11.99 -1.15
N CYS A 94 3.01 -10.82 -0.50
CA CYS A 94 2.56 -9.58 -1.13
C CYS A 94 3.41 -9.19 -2.34
N LEU A 95 4.75 -9.31 -2.23
CA LEU A 95 5.66 -9.04 -3.35
C LEU A 95 5.42 -9.98 -4.53
N VAL A 96 5.24 -11.29 -4.26
CA VAL A 96 4.95 -12.28 -5.31
C VAL A 96 3.64 -11.96 -6.03
N ILE A 97 2.58 -11.64 -5.29
CA ILE A 97 1.30 -11.26 -5.90
C ILE A 97 1.46 -10.02 -6.76
N ALA A 98 2.17 -8.99 -6.27
CA ALA A 98 2.40 -7.76 -7.02
C ALA A 98 3.15 -8.02 -8.33
N LEU A 99 4.19 -8.86 -8.31
CA LEU A 99 4.92 -9.31 -9.51
C LEU A 99 4.00 -10.03 -10.50
N ARG A 100 3.24 -11.03 -10.02
CA ARG A 100 2.39 -11.87 -10.88
C ARG A 100 1.26 -11.10 -11.53
N THR A 101 0.66 -10.17 -10.78
CA THR A 101 -0.50 -9.39 -11.24
C THR A 101 -0.13 -8.05 -11.87
N ARG A 102 1.14 -7.63 -11.79
CA ARG A 102 1.61 -6.30 -12.15
C ARG A 102 0.81 -5.19 -11.46
N SER A 103 0.46 -5.45 -10.21
CA SER A 103 -0.32 -4.52 -9.36
C SER A 103 0.59 -3.63 -8.53
N CYS A 104 0.08 -2.47 -8.11
CA CYS A 104 0.75 -1.67 -7.09
C CYS A 104 0.66 -2.38 -5.74
N LEU A 105 1.77 -2.45 -4.99
CA LEU A 105 1.78 -2.96 -3.63
C LEU A 105 1.59 -1.80 -2.64
N LEU A 106 0.54 -1.87 -1.83
CA LEU A 106 0.24 -0.85 -0.81
C LEU A 106 0.76 -1.34 0.55
N THR A 107 1.77 -0.65 1.08
CA THR A 107 2.42 -1.04 2.34
C THR A 107 3.15 0.12 3.01
N GLU A 108 3.28 0.07 4.33
CA GLU A 108 4.16 0.94 5.13
C GLU A 108 5.43 0.20 5.59
N ASN A 109 5.60 -1.07 5.18
CA ASN A 109 6.72 -1.89 5.61
C ASN A 109 8.05 -1.43 4.96
N LYS A 110 8.96 -0.92 5.79
CA LYS A 110 10.27 -0.44 5.33
C LYS A 110 11.13 -1.53 4.71
N GLY A 111 10.95 -2.79 5.15
CA GLY A 111 11.66 -3.93 4.58
C GLY A 111 11.23 -4.17 3.13
N ILE A 112 9.94 -4.12 2.83
CA ILE A 112 9.41 -4.22 1.45
C ILE A 112 9.95 -3.08 0.59
N LEU A 113 9.93 -1.84 1.09
CA LEU A 113 10.48 -0.68 0.36
C LEU A 113 11.96 -0.88 0.01
N ARG A 114 12.76 -1.40 0.95
CA ARG A 114 14.16 -1.74 0.72
C ARG A 114 14.33 -2.90 -0.24
N ALA A 115 13.50 -3.94 -0.13
CA ALA A 115 13.55 -5.08 -1.05
C ALA A 115 13.36 -4.63 -2.50
N VAL A 116 12.38 -3.78 -2.76
CA VAL A 116 12.12 -3.24 -4.11
C VAL A 116 13.25 -2.30 -4.59
N GLU A 117 13.87 -1.55 -3.67
CA GLU A 117 14.98 -0.65 -4.01
C GLU A 117 16.26 -1.41 -4.40
N PHE A 118 16.56 -2.53 -3.72
CA PHE A 118 17.87 -3.20 -3.85
C PHE A 118 17.83 -4.52 -4.61
N HIS A 119 16.68 -5.20 -4.71
CA HIS A 119 16.61 -6.49 -5.38
C HIS A 119 16.20 -6.34 -6.86
N PRO A 120 17.05 -6.77 -7.82
CA PRO A 120 16.82 -6.51 -9.25
C PRO A 120 15.51 -7.12 -9.78
N ASP A 121 15.12 -8.32 -9.31
CA ASP A 121 13.88 -8.97 -9.75
C ASP A 121 12.60 -8.24 -9.25
N LEU A 122 12.73 -7.29 -8.31
CA LEU A 122 11.64 -6.52 -7.76
C LEU A 122 11.56 -5.09 -8.31
N SER A 123 12.47 -4.68 -9.19
CA SER A 123 12.55 -3.31 -9.73
C SER A 123 11.26 -2.83 -10.43
N ASP A 124 10.47 -3.76 -10.98
CA ASP A 124 9.20 -3.46 -11.64
C ASP A 124 8.01 -3.38 -10.68
N VAL A 125 8.20 -3.73 -9.40
CA VAL A 125 7.13 -3.66 -8.40
C VAL A 125 6.93 -2.21 -7.95
N LYS A 126 5.80 -1.63 -8.30
CA LYS A 126 5.43 -0.30 -7.82
C LYS A 126 4.89 -0.39 -6.40
N VAL A 127 5.61 0.18 -5.45
CA VAL A 127 5.16 0.27 -4.05
C VAL A 127 4.62 1.66 -3.78
N LEU A 128 3.46 1.73 -3.12
CA LEU A 128 2.82 2.97 -2.68
C LEU A 128 2.54 2.89 -1.18
N THR A 129 2.78 3.99 -0.49
CA THR A 129 2.42 4.16 0.92
C THR A 129 1.17 5.02 1.05
N ALA A 130 0.64 5.17 2.25
CA ALA A 130 -0.58 5.96 2.47
C ALA A 130 -0.43 7.42 2.00
N ILE A 131 0.76 8.03 2.16
CA ILE A 131 0.98 9.40 1.66
C ILE A 131 0.92 9.47 0.13
N ASP A 132 1.43 8.44 -0.57
CA ASP A 132 1.34 8.36 -2.03
C ASP A 132 -0.12 8.19 -2.49
N ILE A 133 -0.93 7.49 -1.70
CA ILE A 133 -2.38 7.34 -1.95
C ILE A 133 -3.11 8.66 -1.72
N LEU A 134 -2.85 9.37 -0.61
CA LEU A 134 -3.44 10.70 -0.34
C LEU A 134 -3.11 11.69 -1.44
N GLU A 135 -1.85 11.72 -1.87
CA GLU A 135 -1.40 12.54 -3.00
C GLU A 135 -2.14 12.16 -4.30
N SER A 136 -2.24 10.86 -4.61
CA SER A 136 -2.93 10.39 -5.82
C SER A 136 -4.41 10.78 -5.80
N LEU A 137 -5.08 10.69 -4.66
CA LEU A 137 -6.48 11.13 -4.50
C LEU A 137 -6.67 12.61 -4.83
N VAL A 138 -5.71 13.45 -4.47
CA VAL A 138 -5.72 14.89 -4.79
C VAL A 138 -5.45 15.12 -6.27
N ILE A 139 -4.38 14.54 -6.80
CA ILE A 139 -3.95 14.75 -8.18
C ILE A 139 -5.00 14.24 -9.18
N GLU A 140 -5.70 13.16 -8.85
CA GLU A 140 -6.78 12.62 -9.68
C GLU A 140 -8.13 13.34 -9.45
N GLY A 141 -8.16 14.39 -8.60
CA GLY A 141 -9.36 15.19 -8.35
C GLY A 141 -10.45 14.48 -7.54
N ILE A 142 -10.13 13.33 -6.93
CA ILE A 142 -11.05 12.55 -6.09
C ILE A 142 -11.21 13.24 -4.74
N LEU A 143 -10.11 13.68 -4.15
CA LEU A 143 -10.09 14.50 -2.95
C LEU A 143 -9.91 15.96 -3.34
N GLN A 144 -10.99 16.74 -3.17
CA GLN A 144 -11.00 18.16 -3.52
C GLN A 144 -10.20 18.98 -2.50
N ILE A 145 -9.26 19.77 -3.01
CA ILE A 145 -8.49 20.75 -2.24
C ILE A 145 -8.42 22.06 -3.03
N ASN A 146 -8.35 23.19 -2.33
CA ASN A 146 -8.20 24.52 -2.93
C ASN A 146 -6.80 25.09 -2.72
N SER A 147 -6.06 24.53 -1.76
CA SER A 147 -4.75 25.01 -1.36
C SER A 147 -3.86 23.87 -0.87
N ILE A 148 -2.56 24.15 -0.77
CA ILE A 148 -1.61 23.23 -0.13
C ILE A 148 -1.91 23.02 1.36
N ASP A 149 -2.50 24.02 2.03
CA ASP A 149 -2.85 23.91 3.44
C ASP A 149 -3.99 22.91 3.64
N ASP A 150 -4.94 22.82 2.69
CA ASP A 150 -6.00 21.80 2.71
C ASP A 150 -5.40 20.39 2.61
N TYR A 151 -4.40 20.21 1.73
CA TYR A 151 -3.68 18.93 1.63
C TYR A 151 -2.96 18.56 2.93
N ILE A 152 -2.24 19.50 3.51
CA ILE A 152 -1.53 19.30 4.79
C ILE A 152 -2.52 19.01 5.92
N ALA A 153 -3.67 19.66 5.94
CA ALA A 153 -4.74 19.38 6.90
C ALA A 153 -5.26 17.94 6.75
N GLU A 154 -5.42 17.45 5.51
CA GLU A 154 -5.85 16.08 5.24
C GLU A 154 -4.80 15.04 5.69
N VAL A 155 -3.53 15.29 5.42
CA VAL A 155 -2.44 14.42 5.90
C VAL A 155 -2.43 14.35 7.43
N ARG A 156 -2.58 15.49 8.12
CA ARG A 156 -2.67 15.52 9.59
C ARG A 156 -3.91 14.80 10.12
N ALA A 157 -5.05 14.91 9.42
CA ALA A 157 -6.25 14.17 9.77
C ALA A 157 -6.02 12.66 9.67
N TYR A 158 -5.35 12.20 8.61
CA TYR A 158 -4.94 10.80 8.48
C TYR A 158 -4.03 10.38 9.64
N GLU A 159 -2.97 11.13 9.93
CA GLU A 159 -2.04 10.84 11.04
C GLU A 159 -2.78 10.76 12.39
N ALA A 160 -3.68 11.69 12.66
CA ALA A 160 -4.45 11.73 13.90
C ALA A 160 -5.40 10.53 14.04
N GLN A 161 -6.02 10.08 12.95
CA GLN A 161 -6.98 8.97 12.96
C GLN A 161 -6.31 7.61 13.02
N THR A 162 -5.16 7.47 12.38
CA THR A 162 -4.46 6.18 12.23
C THR A 162 -3.38 5.96 13.29
N GLY A 163 -2.81 7.04 13.80
CA GLY A 163 -1.61 7.02 14.64
C GLY A 163 -0.31 6.84 13.84
N HIS A 164 -0.42 6.74 12.50
CA HIS A 164 0.74 6.68 11.63
C HIS A 164 1.36 8.07 11.49
N ILE A 165 2.68 8.18 11.56
CA ILE A 165 3.41 9.45 11.40
C ILE A 165 4.33 9.31 10.19
N PHE A 166 4.11 10.17 9.20
CA PHE A 166 4.96 10.22 8.02
C PHE A 166 6.33 10.81 8.33
N SER A 167 7.37 10.29 7.68
CA SER A 167 8.68 10.92 7.78
C SER A 167 8.65 12.31 7.13
N ARG A 168 9.38 13.26 7.72
CA ARG A 168 9.47 14.63 7.20
C ARG A 168 9.87 14.67 5.73
N LYS A 169 10.84 13.85 5.34
CA LYS A 169 11.30 13.75 3.95
C LYS A 169 10.15 13.40 2.99
N ARG A 170 9.37 12.34 3.29
CA ARG A 170 8.24 11.92 2.44
C ARG A 170 7.14 12.96 2.38
N LEU A 171 6.87 13.61 3.53
CA LEU A 171 5.89 14.70 3.58
C LEU A 171 6.30 15.88 2.72
N ASP A 172 7.57 16.30 2.80
CA ASP A 172 8.11 17.41 2.00
C ASP A 172 8.08 17.08 0.49
N GLU A 173 8.49 15.87 0.10
CA GLU A 173 8.45 15.40 -1.29
C GLU A 173 7.02 15.37 -1.85
N SER A 174 6.06 14.84 -1.11
CA SER A 174 4.67 14.80 -1.52
C SER A 174 4.06 16.20 -1.61
N ARG A 175 4.36 17.08 -0.65
CA ARG A 175 3.96 18.49 -0.66
C ARG A 175 4.44 19.20 -1.92
N GLU A 176 5.69 19.01 -2.32
CA GLU A 176 6.25 19.64 -3.53
C GLU A 176 5.53 19.16 -4.80
N ARG A 177 5.20 17.86 -4.88
CA ARG A 177 4.44 17.31 -6.01
C ARG A 177 3.03 17.89 -6.09
N VAL A 178 2.33 18.02 -4.96
CA VAL A 178 0.99 18.64 -4.89
C VAL A 178 1.05 20.13 -5.24
N ILE A 179 2.05 20.88 -4.76
CA ILE A 179 2.26 22.29 -5.16
C ILE A 179 2.46 22.41 -6.67
N SER A 180 3.28 21.52 -7.23
CA SER A 180 3.53 21.51 -8.68
C SER A 180 2.26 21.22 -9.48
N TRP A 181 1.39 20.36 -8.97
CA TRP A 181 0.10 20.06 -9.58
C TRP A 181 -0.86 21.26 -9.49
N LEU A 182 -1.00 21.88 -8.30
CA LEU A 182 -1.85 23.08 -8.11
C LEU A 182 -1.48 24.26 -9.01
N ARG A 183 -0.21 24.38 -9.42
CA ARG A 183 0.24 25.44 -10.32
C ARG A 183 -0.08 25.19 -11.80
N ARG A 184 -0.49 23.98 -12.16
CA ARG A 184 -0.80 23.59 -13.55
C ARG A 184 -2.28 23.64 -13.88
N GLY A 185 -3.15 23.61 -12.87
CA GLY A 185 -4.60 23.75 -12.98
C GLY A 185 -5.05 25.18 -12.74
#